data_0fe8b1c134614bdfb4b0a03fd4fbf7c1
#
_entry.id   0fe8b1c134614bdfb4b0a03fd4fbf7c1
#
_cell.length_a   1.000
_cell.length_b   1.000
_cell.length_c   1.000
_cell.angle_alpha   90.00
_cell.angle_beta   90.00
_cell.angle_gamma   90.00
#
_symmetry.space_group_name_H-M   'P 1'
#
loop_
_entity.id
_entity.type
_entity.pdbx_description
1 polymer ?
#
loop_
_entity_poly.entity_id
_entity_poly.type
_entity_poly.pdbx_seq_one_letter_code
_entity_poly.pdbx_strand_id
1 'polypeptide(L)'
;PKPSSAASDVYKRQAYDAVAHMIEEVPHASVQGPRIMVASVYTGLGTGLVFLIVMLFVSGGEKYVDQVINSAETPLVKIFHLSTSSRAGTTVLTMISLFCMIFATLGGFTASSRMTYAFAREKGVPFWWVFSRVNGRLGMPLHALSMTMAWVLVFGFIYLASTTAFDAITSTAVIALNLTYGIPIIINCLQGRRKIPECPYQLGPLLGWTVNLIGIVYVLVTTVFFFFPEELPVTPSNMNYCIVVFAIIMVLCLGYWGIRGHREYEGPIVHFATDEPEYADDPALAEADHTEVTLDGKTARGLGKDPD
;
A
#
# COMPACT_ATOMS: atom_id res chain seq x y z
N PRO A 1 -5.13 -24.28 8.09
CA PRO A 1 -6.12 -23.36 7.53
C PRO A 1 -5.53 -22.74 6.28
N LYS A 2 -6.17 -22.99 5.14
CA LYS A 2 -5.75 -22.39 3.87
C LYS A 2 -6.10 -20.92 3.92
N PRO A 3 -5.15 -19.98 3.75
CA PRO A 3 -5.53 -18.59 3.49
C PRO A 3 -6.37 -18.59 2.22
N SER A 4 -7.49 -17.87 2.22
CA SER A 4 -8.31 -17.73 1.03
C SER A 4 -7.46 -17.22 -0.12
N SER A 5 -7.64 -17.77 -1.31
CA SER A 5 -6.90 -17.33 -2.50
C SER A 5 -7.09 -15.84 -2.77
N ALA A 6 -8.29 -15.31 -2.50
CA ALA A 6 -8.59 -13.89 -2.63
C ALA A 6 -7.81 -13.02 -1.62
N ALA A 7 -7.73 -13.42 -0.34
CA ALA A 7 -6.95 -12.70 0.66
C ALA A 7 -5.45 -12.72 0.32
N SER A 8 -4.92 -13.86 -0.17
CA SER A 8 -3.52 -13.96 -0.56
C SER A 8 -3.17 -13.08 -1.76
N ASP A 9 -4.09 -12.89 -2.69
CA ASP A 9 -3.86 -12.06 -3.89
C ASP A 9 -3.89 -10.57 -3.57
N VAL A 10 -4.76 -10.14 -2.65
CA VAL A 10 -4.76 -8.76 -2.14
C VAL A 10 -3.52 -8.49 -1.31
N TYR A 11 -3.08 -9.45 -0.50
CA TYR A 11 -1.86 -9.35 0.32
C TYR A 11 -0.60 -9.13 -0.52
N LYS A 12 -0.50 -9.76 -1.67
CA LYS A 12 0.67 -9.64 -2.57
C LYS A 12 0.77 -8.30 -3.29
N ARG A 13 -0.33 -7.53 -3.32
CA ARG A 13 -0.40 -6.23 -4.01
C ARG A 13 -0.36 -5.04 -3.07
N GLN A 14 -0.21 -5.26 -1.77
CA GLN A 14 -0.01 -4.19 -0.80
C GLN A 14 1.37 -3.58 -0.99
N ALA A 15 1.51 -2.32 -0.69
CA ALA A 15 2.70 -1.49 -0.78
C ALA A 15 2.87 -0.65 -2.08
N TYR A 16 1.99 -0.73 -3.07
CA TYR A 16 1.96 0.26 -4.16
C TYR A 16 1.60 1.67 -3.66
N ASP A 17 0.91 1.72 -2.54
CA ASP A 17 0.45 2.91 -1.82
C ASP A 17 1.48 3.51 -0.87
N ALA A 18 2.60 2.82 -0.63
CA ALA A 18 3.67 3.33 0.24
C ALA A 18 4.16 4.72 -0.19
N VAL A 19 4.17 4.98 -1.50
CA VAL A 19 4.52 6.30 -2.06
C VAL A 19 3.49 7.36 -1.65
N ALA A 20 2.20 7.04 -1.61
CA ALA A 20 1.17 7.98 -1.17
C ALA A 20 1.36 8.37 0.32
N HIS A 21 1.80 7.42 1.16
CA HIS A 21 2.10 7.67 2.56
C HIS A 21 3.41 8.43 2.81
N MET A 22 4.28 8.50 1.80
CA MET A 22 5.57 9.19 1.84
C MET A 22 5.64 10.34 0.85
N ILE A 23 4.49 10.80 0.37
CA ILE A 23 4.40 11.78 -0.73
C ILE A 23 5.08 13.11 -0.38
N GLU A 24 5.12 13.49 0.90
CA GLU A 24 5.77 14.71 1.39
C GLU A 24 7.31 14.71 1.19
N GLU A 25 7.90 13.52 0.97
CA GLU A 25 9.35 13.36 0.77
C GLU A 25 9.74 13.18 -0.69
N VAL A 26 8.74 13.12 -1.59
CA VAL A 26 8.97 12.93 -3.01
C VAL A 26 9.11 14.30 -3.70
N PRO A 27 10.24 14.59 -4.34
CA PRO A 27 10.37 15.80 -5.13
C PRO A 27 9.34 15.85 -6.25
N HIS A 28 8.77 17.02 -6.54
CA HIS A 28 7.71 17.19 -7.55
C HIS A 28 6.57 16.16 -7.39
N ALA A 29 6.06 16.03 -6.16
CA ALA A 29 5.09 15.04 -5.73
C ALA A 29 3.83 14.97 -6.62
N SER A 30 3.38 16.10 -7.16
CA SER A 30 2.19 16.19 -8.02
C SER A 30 2.34 15.43 -9.35
N VAL A 31 3.55 15.25 -9.86
CA VAL A 31 3.86 14.54 -11.10
C VAL A 31 4.43 13.16 -10.82
N GLN A 32 5.43 13.11 -9.96
CA GLN A 32 6.16 11.87 -9.69
C GLN A 32 5.35 10.86 -8.85
N GLY A 33 4.57 11.33 -7.87
CA GLY A 33 3.75 10.47 -7.04
C GLY A 33 2.85 9.53 -7.85
N PRO A 34 1.95 10.05 -8.70
CA PRO A 34 1.10 9.22 -9.54
C PRO A 34 1.88 8.30 -10.50
N ARG A 35 2.98 8.79 -11.08
CA ARG A 35 3.82 7.99 -11.99
C ARG A 35 4.45 6.79 -11.28
N ILE A 36 5.02 7.00 -10.09
CA ILE A 36 5.65 5.93 -9.32
C ILE A 36 4.60 4.91 -8.87
N MET A 37 3.41 5.36 -8.41
CA MET A 37 2.31 4.46 -8.03
C MET A 37 1.88 3.57 -9.20
N VAL A 38 1.65 4.16 -10.37
CA VAL A 38 1.26 3.41 -11.57
C VAL A 38 2.38 2.48 -12.02
N ALA A 39 3.64 2.94 -12.04
CA ALA A 39 4.78 2.12 -12.41
C ALA A 39 4.97 0.93 -11.44
N SER A 40 4.78 1.12 -10.14
CA SER A 40 4.88 0.02 -9.15
C SER A 40 3.81 -1.03 -9.37
N VAL A 41 2.57 -0.63 -9.74
CA VAL A 41 1.50 -1.58 -10.08
C VAL A 41 1.85 -2.39 -11.33
N TYR A 42 2.33 -1.75 -12.40
CA TYR A 42 2.74 -2.47 -13.62
C TYR A 42 3.93 -3.39 -13.39
N THR A 43 4.92 -2.94 -12.64
CA THR A 43 6.08 -3.77 -12.29
C THR A 43 5.65 -4.97 -11.44
N GLY A 44 4.81 -4.74 -10.44
CA GLY A 44 4.26 -5.81 -9.59
C GLY A 44 3.38 -6.79 -10.38
N LEU A 45 2.60 -6.30 -11.34
CA LEU A 45 1.79 -7.16 -12.22
C LEU A 45 2.69 -8.02 -13.12
N GLY A 46 3.68 -7.42 -13.78
CA GLY A 46 4.58 -8.14 -14.69
C GLY A 46 5.41 -9.20 -13.96
N THR A 47 6.10 -8.81 -12.90
CA THR A 47 6.94 -9.74 -12.12
C THR A 47 6.09 -10.80 -11.40
N GLY A 48 4.94 -10.41 -10.85
CA GLY A 48 4.03 -11.34 -10.18
C GLY A 48 3.40 -12.34 -11.13
N LEU A 49 3.02 -11.93 -12.33
CA LEU A 49 2.48 -12.83 -13.36
C LEU A 49 3.52 -13.85 -13.80
N VAL A 50 4.75 -13.40 -14.10
CA VAL A 50 5.85 -14.31 -14.45
C VAL A 50 6.12 -15.29 -13.30
N PHE A 51 6.19 -14.82 -12.06
CA PHE A 51 6.39 -15.68 -10.90
C PHE A 51 5.26 -16.73 -10.76
N LEU A 52 4.00 -16.33 -10.91
CA LEU A 52 2.85 -17.25 -10.83
C LEU A 52 2.88 -18.30 -11.94
N ILE A 53 3.18 -17.90 -13.19
CA ILE A 53 3.29 -18.82 -14.31
C ILE A 53 4.40 -19.84 -14.05
N VAL A 54 5.59 -19.39 -13.64
CA VAL A 54 6.71 -20.28 -13.30
C VAL A 54 6.30 -21.24 -12.17
N MET A 55 5.66 -20.74 -11.12
CA MET A 55 5.20 -21.58 -10.01
C MET A 55 4.18 -22.64 -10.46
N LEU A 56 3.24 -22.29 -11.33
CA LEU A 56 2.26 -23.23 -11.89
C LEU A 56 2.94 -24.34 -12.72
N PHE A 57 3.90 -23.97 -13.57
CA PHE A 57 4.65 -24.97 -14.34
C PHE A 57 5.50 -25.89 -13.44
N VAL A 58 6.16 -25.29 -12.43
CA VAL A 58 7.07 -26.01 -11.53
C VAL A 58 6.31 -26.88 -10.52
N SER A 59 5.07 -26.53 -10.17
CA SER A 59 4.23 -27.33 -9.27
C SER A 59 3.86 -28.71 -9.81
N GLY A 60 4.17 -29.00 -11.10
CA GLY A 60 4.02 -30.33 -11.70
C GLY A 60 2.57 -30.73 -12.00
N GLY A 61 1.65 -29.78 -12.03
CA GLY A 61 0.26 -30.01 -12.41
C GLY A 61 -0.55 -30.76 -11.36
N GLU A 62 -1.70 -31.30 -11.77
CA GLU A 62 -2.70 -31.93 -10.91
C GLU A 62 -2.15 -33.05 -10.00
N LYS A 63 -1.13 -33.77 -10.48
CA LYS A 63 -0.53 -34.90 -9.74
C LYS A 63 0.08 -34.52 -8.38
N TYR A 64 0.58 -33.29 -8.26
CA TYR A 64 1.25 -32.83 -7.03
C TYR A 64 0.41 -31.85 -6.22
N VAL A 65 -0.73 -31.40 -6.73
CA VAL A 65 -1.62 -30.46 -6.05
C VAL A 65 -2.04 -30.99 -4.68
N ASP A 66 -2.46 -32.23 -4.61
CA ASP A 66 -2.86 -32.87 -3.34
C ASP A 66 -1.68 -32.97 -2.34
N GLN A 67 -0.46 -33.18 -2.83
CA GLN A 67 0.73 -33.22 -1.97
C GLN A 67 1.09 -31.86 -1.43
N VAL A 68 0.88 -30.80 -2.21
CA VAL A 68 1.14 -29.41 -1.77
C VAL A 68 0.06 -28.97 -0.78
N ILE A 69 -1.21 -29.28 -1.07
CA ILE A 69 -2.35 -28.87 -0.25
C ILE A 69 -2.34 -29.58 1.12
N ASN A 70 -2.05 -30.88 1.14
CA ASN A 70 -2.08 -31.69 2.36
C ASN A 70 -0.74 -31.74 3.10
N SER A 71 0.27 -30.96 2.66
CA SER A 71 1.56 -30.91 3.35
C SER A 71 1.46 -30.13 4.65
N ALA A 72 2.19 -30.57 5.68
CA ALA A 72 2.39 -29.81 6.92
C ALA A 72 3.31 -28.60 6.73
N GLU A 73 4.06 -28.57 5.62
CA GLU A 73 4.96 -27.49 5.25
C GLU A 73 4.21 -26.35 4.55
N THR A 74 4.78 -25.14 4.55
CA THR A 74 4.23 -24.04 3.76
C THR A 74 4.21 -24.41 2.27
N PRO A 75 3.12 -24.14 1.52
CA PRO A 75 2.98 -24.55 0.11
C PRO A 75 4.18 -24.14 -0.76
N LEU A 76 4.74 -22.97 -0.54
CA LEU A 76 5.89 -22.47 -1.29
C LEU A 76 7.14 -23.34 -1.10
N VAL A 77 7.44 -23.71 0.14
CA VAL A 77 8.59 -24.58 0.47
C VAL A 77 8.40 -25.97 -0.17
N LYS A 78 7.16 -26.50 -0.14
CA LYS A 78 6.84 -27.78 -0.75
C LYS A 78 7.03 -27.75 -2.27
N ILE A 79 6.60 -26.68 -2.94
CA ILE A 79 6.82 -26.51 -4.39
C ILE A 79 8.31 -26.44 -4.70
N PHE A 80 9.10 -25.70 -3.93
CA PHE A 80 10.55 -25.65 -4.10
C PHE A 80 11.20 -27.02 -3.92
N HIS A 81 10.74 -27.81 -2.96
CA HIS A 81 11.24 -29.17 -2.73
C HIS A 81 10.91 -30.11 -3.89
N LEU A 82 9.68 -30.05 -4.38
CA LEU A 82 9.24 -30.86 -5.51
C LEU A 82 10.00 -30.49 -6.81
N SER A 83 10.30 -29.21 -7.01
CA SER A 83 10.98 -28.73 -8.21
C SER A 83 12.48 -29.05 -8.23
N THR A 84 13.14 -28.90 -7.09
CA THR A 84 14.61 -29.11 -7.02
C THR A 84 15.01 -30.54 -6.69
N SER A 85 14.08 -31.33 -6.10
CA SER A 85 14.34 -32.68 -5.55
C SER A 85 15.57 -32.72 -4.64
N SER A 86 15.97 -31.55 -4.08
CA SER A 86 17.19 -31.38 -3.28
C SER A 86 16.90 -30.50 -2.08
N ARG A 87 17.32 -30.97 -0.89
CA ARG A 87 17.22 -30.18 0.35
C ARG A 87 18.01 -28.88 0.27
N ALA A 88 19.24 -28.92 -0.29
CA ALA A 88 20.07 -27.75 -0.44
C ALA A 88 19.44 -26.71 -1.37
N GLY A 89 18.90 -27.14 -2.53
CA GLY A 89 18.18 -26.26 -3.47
C GLY A 89 16.95 -25.61 -2.84
N THR A 90 16.15 -26.39 -2.12
CA THR A 90 14.99 -25.90 -1.38
C THR A 90 15.38 -24.83 -0.36
N THR A 91 16.43 -25.10 0.43
CA THR A 91 16.92 -24.15 1.45
C THR A 91 17.37 -22.84 0.82
N VAL A 92 18.13 -22.87 -0.27
CA VAL A 92 18.60 -21.66 -0.96
C VAL A 92 17.42 -20.82 -1.48
N LEU A 93 16.46 -21.45 -2.16
CA LEU A 93 15.28 -20.73 -2.68
C LEU A 93 14.41 -20.15 -1.55
N THR A 94 14.25 -20.90 -0.47
CA THR A 94 13.52 -20.42 0.72
C THR A 94 14.23 -19.24 1.37
N MET A 95 15.57 -19.28 1.48
CA MET A 95 16.36 -18.17 2.01
C MET A 95 16.25 -16.90 1.16
N ILE A 96 16.26 -17.01 -0.16
CA ILE A 96 16.04 -15.87 -1.06
C ILE A 96 14.66 -15.26 -0.80
N SER A 97 13.61 -16.07 -0.72
CA SER A 97 12.26 -15.61 -0.41
C SER A 97 12.19 -14.93 0.97
N LEU A 98 12.86 -15.49 1.97
CA LEU A 98 12.95 -14.92 3.31
C LEU A 98 13.61 -13.53 3.30
N PHE A 99 14.73 -13.37 2.59
CA PHE A 99 15.40 -12.07 2.44
C PHE A 99 14.48 -11.04 1.78
N CYS A 100 13.76 -11.41 0.72
CA CYS A 100 12.78 -10.52 0.09
C CYS A 100 11.69 -10.08 1.08
N MET A 101 11.19 -10.99 1.93
CA MET A 101 10.21 -10.67 2.97
C MET A 101 10.76 -9.73 4.04
N ILE A 102 12.03 -9.90 4.45
CA ILE A 102 12.67 -9.00 5.41
C ILE A 102 12.75 -7.58 4.85
N PHE A 103 13.20 -7.39 3.61
CA PHE A 103 13.25 -6.07 2.98
C PHE A 103 11.88 -5.46 2.78
N ALA A 104 10.87 -6.25 2.39
CA ALA A 104 9.49 -5.80 2.28
C ALA A 104 8.94 -5.32 3.62
N THR A 105 9.24 -6.05 4.70
CA THR A 105 8.84 -5.69 6.07
C THR A 105 9.48 -4.38 6.52
N LEU A 106 10.77 -4.17 6.24
CA LEU A 106 11.46 -2.91 6.54
C LEU A 106 10.81 -1.73 5.82
N GLY A 107 10.46 -1.88 4.54
CA GLY A 107 9.74 -0.86 3.78
C GLY A 107 8.36 -0.54 4.38
N GLY A 108 7.57 -1.56 4.70
CA GLY A 108 6.26 -1.40 5.35
C GLY A 108 6.36 -0.76 6.74
N PHE A 109 7.38 -1.12 7.51
CA PHE A 109 7.64 -0.55 8.83
C PHE A 109 7.98 0.95 8.74
N THR A 110 8.77 1.34 7.75
CA THR A 110 9.12 2.73 7.48
C THR A 110 7.87 3.54 7.10
N ALA A 111 7.08 3.06 6.13
CA ALA A 111 5.86 3.73 5.68
C ALA A 111 4.85 3.88 6.84
N SER A 112 4.62 2.84 7.64
CA SER A 112 3.70 2.86 8.78
C SER A 112 4.13 3.85 9.86
N SER A 113 5.42 3.91 10.19
CA SER A 113 5.93 4.85 11.20
C SER A 113 5.77 6.31 10.76
N ARG A 114 5.96 6.61 9.47
CA ARG A 114 5.80 7.94 8.89
C ARG A 114 4.34 8.35 8.82
N MET A 115 3.45 7.44 8.44
CA MET A 115 2.01 7.68 8.46
C MET A 115 1.51 7.97 9.89
N THR A 116 1.99 7.21 10.88
CA THR A 116 1.69 7.45 12.30
C THR A 116 2.16 8.83 12.75
N TYR A 117 3.37 9.24 12.34
CA TYR A 117 3.91 10.56 12.63
C TYR A 117 3.09 11.67 11.96
N ALA A 118 2.77 11.56 10.68
CA ALA A 118 1.99 12.54 9.95
C ALA A 118 0.61 12.74 10.61
N PHE A 119 -0.08 11.64 10.92
CA PHE A 119 -1.38 11.69 11.58
C PHE A 119 -1.31 12.23 13.02
N ALA A 120 -0.21 11.98 13.74
CA ALA A 120 0.04 12.59 15.05
C ALA A 120 0.31 14.09 14.96
N ARG A 121 1.01 14.56 13.92
CA ARG A 121 1.25 15.98 13.65
C ARG A 121 -0.07 16.75 13.46
N GLU A 122 -1.04 16.11 12.81
CA GLU A 122 -2.40 16.66 12.62
C GLU A 122 -3.33 16.46 13.80
N LYS A 123 -2.81 15.97 14.94
CA LYS A 123 -3.56 15.70 16.19
C LYS A 123 -4.67 14.64 16.05
N GLY A 124 -4.56 13.76 15.03
CA GLY A 124 -5.54 12.72 14.73
C GLY A 124 -5.47 11.50 15.66
N VAL A 125 -4.37 11.29 16.40
CA VAL A 125 -4.19 10.15 17.31
C VAL A 125 -4.17 10.58 18.77
N PRO A 126 -4.60 9.70 19.70
CA PRO A 126 -4.41 9.93 21.13
C PRO A 126 -2.91 10.05 21.45
N PHE A 127 -2.58 10.91 22.42
CA PHE A 127 -1.17 11.21 22.80
C PHE A 127 -0.32 11.77 21.63
N TRP A 128 -0.95 12.50 20.72
CA TRP A 128 -0.30 13.09 19.56
C TRP A 128 1.00 13.85 19.88
N TRP A 129 1.08 14.52 21.05
CA TRP A 129 2.27 15.27 21.50
C TRP A 129 3.50 14.40 21.75
N VAL A 130 3.34 13.09 21.92
CA VAL A 130 4.45 12.14 22.03
C VAL A 130 4.90 11.69 20.66
N PHE A 131 3.95 11.30 19.80
CA PHE A 131 4.21 10.68 18.50
C PHE A 131 4.59 11.70 17.41
N SER A 132 4.27 12.99 17.59
CA SER A 132 4.67 14.08 16.69
C SER A 132 6.10 14.59 16.92
N ARG A 133 6.86 14.01 17.85
CA ARG A 133 8.23 14.41 18.13
C ARG A 133 9.23 13.73 17.22
N VAL A 134 10.10 14.52 16.58
CA VAL A 134 11.24 14.04 15.80
C VAL A 134 12.50 14.14 16.63
N ASN A 135 13.34 13.09 16.55
CA ASN A 135 14.65 13.13 17.21
C ASN A 135 15.61 14.01 16.40
N GLY A 136 16.08 15.11 17.01
CA GLY A 136 16.95 16.07 16.34
C GLY A 136 18.32 15.54 15.87
N ARG A 137 18.79 14.40 16.40
CA ARG A 137 20.06 13.80 15.97
C ARG A 137 19.92 12.84 14.79
N LEU A 138 18.80 12.14 14.73
CA LEU A 138 18.57 11.08 13.73
C LEU A 138 17.61 11.53 12.61
N GLY A 139 16.93 12.68 12.77
CA GLY A 139 15.92 13.13 11.81
C GLY A 139 14.71 12.21 11.68
N MET A 140 14.50 11.29 12.63
CA MET A 140 13.46 10.25 12.57
C MET A 140 12.46 10.36 13.73
N PRO A 141 11.18 10.02 13.52
CA PRO A 141 10.15 10.00 14.58
C PRO A 141 10.25 8.70 15.39
N LEU A 142 11.23 8.63 16.32
CA LEU A 142 11.50 7.41 17.10
C LEU A 142 10.30 6.92 17.92
N HIS A 143 9.48 7.84 18.43
CA HIS A 143 8.28 7.49 19.21
C HIS A 143 7.21 6.81 18.33
N ALA A 144 6.99 7.32 17.11
CA ALA A 144 6.09 6.68 16.16
C ALA A 144 6.64 5.30 15.72
N LEU A 145 7.96 5.21 15.51
CA LEU A 145 8.64 3.96 15.19
C LEU A 145 8.49 2.92 16.32
N SER A 146 8.70 3.33 17.58
CA SER A 146 8.53 2.43 18.73
C SER A 146 7.07 1.97 18.92
N MET A 147 6.10 2.82 18.65
CA MET A 147 4.68 2.45 18.66
C MET A 147 4.37 1.42 17.57
N THR A 148 4.85 1.62 16.35
CA THR A 148 4.69 0.64 15.27
C THR A 148 5.30 -0.70 15.65
N MET A 149 6.51 -0.70 16.24
CA MET A 149 7.16 -1.93 16.72
C MET A 149 6.34 -2.63 17.81
N ALA A 150 5.81 -1.88 18.75
CA ALA A 150 4.96 -2.43 19.82
C ALA A 150 3.72 -3.13 19.23
N TRP A 151 3.05 -2.51 18.25
CA TRP A 151 1.91 -3.14 17.56
C TRP A 151 2.32 -4.40 16.79
N VAL A 152 3.46 -4.39 16.09
CA VAL A 152 3.97 -5.59 15.40
C VAL A 152 4.19 -6.75 16.38
N LEU A 153 4.77 -6.47 17.56
CA LEU A 153 4.94 -7.49 18.61
C LEU A 153 3.59 -7.99 19.16
N VAL A 154 2.64 -7.11 19.40
CA VAL A 154 1.28 -7.49 19.85
C VAL A 154 0.62 -8.40 18.81
N PHE A 155 0.67 -8.05 17.53
CA PHE A 155 0.12 -8.89 16.47
C PHE A 155 0.85 -10.23 16.33
N GLY A 156 2.17 -10.25 16.56
CA GLY A 156 2.94 -11.49 16.62
C GLY A 156 2.47 -12.41 17.74
N PHE A 157 2.20 -11.87 18.94
CA PHE A 157 1.64 -12.65 20.05
C PHE A 157 0.20 -13.11 19.77
N ILE A 158 -0.62 -12.29 19.12
CA ILE A 158 -1.97 -12.71 18.71
C ILE A 158 -1.89 -13.89 17.73
N TYR A 159 -0.97 -13.83 16.76
CA TYR A 159 -0.76 -14.94 15.82
C TYR A 159 -0.39 -16.25 16.52
N LEU A 160 0.48 -16.19 17.52
CA LEU A 160 0.87 -17.37 18.32
C LEU A 160 -0.29 -17.92 19.16
N ALA A 161 -1.20 -17.04 19.61
CA ALA A 161 -2.35 -17.42 20.41
C ALA A 161 -3.51 -17.97 19.56
N SER A 162 -3.80 -17.34 18.42
CA SER A 162 -4.92 -17.68 17.53
C SER A 162 -4.68 -17.17 16.12
N THR A 163 -4.52 -18.09 15.18
CA THR A 163 -4.44 -17.77 13.75
C THR A 163 -5.74 -17.16 13.24
N THR A 164 -6.90 -17.65 13.69
CA THR A 164 -8.21 -17.09 13.30
C THR A 164 -8.36 -15.61 13.72
N ALA A 165 -7.91 -15.27 14.92
CA ALA A 165 -7.94 -13.86 15.36
C ALA A 165 -6.99 -12.99 14.52
N PHE A 166 -5.81 -13.49 14.21
CA PHE A 166 -4.85 -12.78 13.36
C PHE A 166 -5.41 -12.57 11.94
N ASP A 167 -6.02 -13.59 11.35
CA ASP A 167 -6.63 -13.52 10.02
C ASP A 167 -7.79 -12.51 9.99
N ALA A 168 -8.62 -12.48 11.05
CA ALA A 168 -9.70 -11.51 11.18
C ALA A 168 -9.20 -10.06 11.24
N ILE A 169 -8.11 -9.80 11.99
CA ILE A 169 -7.51 -8.47 12.09
C ILE A 169 -6.91 -8.06 10.76
N THR A 170 -6.23 -8.97 10.09
CA THR A 170 -5.58 -8.72 8.82
C THR A 170 -6.59 -8.43 7.71
N SER A 171 -7.67 -9.21 7.65
CA SER A 171 -8.78 -8.96 6.72
C SER A 171 -9.46 -7.61 6.99
N THR A 172 -9.62 -7.25 8.28
CA THR A 172 -10.15 -5.94 8.68
C THR A 172 -9.25 -4.80 8.20
N ALA A 173 -7.94 -4.93 8.30
CA ALA A 173 -6.99 -3.92 7.83
C ALA A 173 -7.12 -3.69 6.32
N VAL A 174 -7.29 -4.75 5.52
CA VAL A 174 -7.52 -4.66 4.07
C VAL A 174 -8.82 -3.93 3.75
N ILE A 175 -9.92 -4.28 4.45
CA ILE A 175 -11.21 -3.60 4.27
C ILE A 175 -11.10 -2.12 4.60
N ALA A 176 -10.50 -1.78 5.75
CA ALA A 176 -10.32 -0.40 6.18
C ALA A 176 -9.50 0.40 5.15
N LEU A 177 -8.41 -0.17 4.63
CA LEU A 177 -7.58 0.45 3.61
C LEU A 177 -8.37 0.70 2.32
N ASN A 178 -9.10 -0.30 1.82
CA ASN A 178 -9.95 -0.15 0.63
C ASN A 178 -11.00 0.95 0.81
N LEU A 179 -11.64 1.02 1.98
CA LEU A 179 -12.64 2.05 2.27
C LEU A 179 -12.03 3.45 2.31
N THR A 180 -10.84 3.60 2.92
CA THR A 180 -10.18 4.91 2.98
C THR A 180 -9.80 5.45 1.61
N TYR A 181 -9.46 4.59 0.65
CA TYR A 181 -9.26 4.99 -0.75
C TYR A 181 -10.57 5.17 -1.52
N GLY A 182 -11.59 4.40 -1.20
CA GLY A 182 -12.90 4.49 -1.85
C GLY A 182 -13.64 5.79 -1.54
N ILE A 183 -13.59 6.24 -0.28
CA ILE A 183 -14.33 7.44 0.18
C ILE A 183 -13.96 8.70 -0.62
N PRO A 184 -12.69 9.08 -0.80
CA PRO A 184 -12.34 10.25 -1.62
C PRO A 184 -12.79 10.13 -3.07
N ILE A 185 -12.73 8.94 -3.66
CA ILE A 185 -13.18 8.69 -5.04
C ILE A 185 -14.70 8.89 -5.14
N ILE A 186 -15.47 8.37 -4.18
CA ILE A 186 -16.91 8.53 -4.12
C ILE A 186 -17.28 10.01 -3.97
N ILE A 187 -16.65 10.72 -3.03
CA ILE A 187 -16.90 12.16 -2.82
C ILE A 187 -16.58 12.95 -4.09
N ASN A 188 -15.48 12.66 -4.74
CA ASN A 188 -15.11 13.30 -6.00
C ASN A 188 -16.14 13.07 -7.11
N CYS A 189 -16.68 11.86 -7.24
CA CYS A 189 -17.72 11.53 -8.19
C CYS A 189 -19.03 12.26 -7.86
N LEU A 190 -19.43 12.32 -6.57
CA LEU A 190 -20.63 13.06 -6.13
C LEU A 190 -20.52 14.56 -6.40
N GLN A 191 -19.32 15.13 -6.35
CA GLN A 191 -19.05 16.54 -6.69
C GLN A 191 -18.91 16.78 -8.20
N GLY A 192 -19.16 15.77 -9.03
CA GLY A 192 -19.06 15.84 -10.49
C GLY A 192 -17.62 16.07 -10.99
N ARG A 193 -16.61 15.76 -10.20
CA ARG A 193 -15.18 15.96 -10.52
C ARG A 193 -14.77 17.41 -10.80
N ARG A 194 -15.57 18.39 -10.33
CA ARG A 194 -15.37 19.81 -10.63
C ARG A 194 -14.42 20.52 -9.65
N LYS A 195 -14.19 19.92 -8.48
CA LYS A 195 -13.38 20.52 -7.41
C LYS A 195 -11.94 19.99 -7.33
N ILE A 196 -11.54 19.16 -8.30
CA ILE A 196 -10.15 18.70 -8.36
C ILE A 196 -9.30 19.87 -8.87
N PRO A 197 -8.22 20.26 -8.15
CA PRO A 197 -7.27 21.23 -8.65
C PRO A 197 -6.68 20.77 -9.99
N GLU A 198 -6.30 21.72 -10.83
CA GLU A 198 -5.58 21.41 -12.05
C GLU A 198 -4.23 20.77 -11.68
N CYS A 199 -4.04 19.54 -12.10
CA CYS A 199 -2.85 18.76 -11.83
C CYS A 199 -2.22 18.35 -13.17
N PRO A 200 -0.88 18.31 -13.27
CA PRO A 200 -0.19 17.88 -14.50
C PRO A 200 -0.55 16.45 -14.93
N TYR A 201 -0.99 15.60 -13.98
CA TYR A 201 -1.40 14.22 -14.22
C TYR A 201 -2.92 14.07 -14.13
N GLN A 202 -3.63 14.53 -15.14
CA GLN A 202 -5.10 14.40 -15.22
C GLN A 202 -5.54 13.42 -16.29
N LEU A 203 -6.43 12.53 -15.90
CA LEU A 203 -7.20 11.72 -16.85
C LEU A 203 -8.32 12.57 -17.44
N GLY A 204 -8.49 12.51 -18.76
CA GLY A 204 -9.59 13.16 -19.45
C GLY A 204 -10.96 12.83 -18.83
N PRO A 205 -12.02 13.61 -19.14
CA PRO A 205 -13.29 13.47 -18.45
C PRO A 205 -13.89 12.07 -18.57
N LEU A 206 -13.91 11.49 -19.77
CA LEU A 206 -14.51 10.17 -20.00
C LEU A 206 -13.71 9.06 -19.30
N LEU A 207 -12.39 9.01 -19.53
CA LEU A 207 -11.53 7.99 -18.93
C LEU A 207 -11.51 8.10 -17.41
N GLY A 208 -11.49 9.32 -16.88
CA GLY A 208 -11.51 9.54 -15.45
C GLY A 208 -12.82 9.10 -14.77
N TRP A 209 -13.97 9.28 -15.39
CA TRP A 209 -15.23 8.75 -14.90
C TRP A 209 -15.24 7.22 -14.91
N THR A 210 -14.78 6.62 -16.02
CA THR A 210 -14.72 5.16 -16.15
C THR A 210 -13.84 4.53 -15.07
N VAL A 211 -12.62 5.07 -14.87
CA VAL A 211 -11.69 4.56 -13.86
C VAL A 211 -12.25 4.71 -12.44
N ASN A 212 -12.84 5.85 -12.12
CA ASN A 212 -13.46 6.07 -10.81
C ASN A 212 -14.62 5.11 -10.56
N LEU A 213 -15.48 4.88 -11.55
CA LEU A 213 -16.61 3.96 -11.42
C LEU A 213 -16.13 2.51 -11.21
N ILE A 214 -15.13 2.07 -12.00
CA ILE A 214 -14.52 0.75 -11.82
C ILE A 214 -13.92 0.63 -10.41
N GLY A 215 -13.20 1.67 -9.93
CA GLY A 215 -12.63 1.69 -8.58
C GLY A 215 -13.70 1.58 -7.49
N ILE A 216 -14.80 2.32 -7.60
CA ILE A 216 -15.93 2.24 -6.65
C ILE A 216 -16.54 0.84 -6.63
N VAL A 217 -16.83 0.28 -7.82
CA VAL A 217 -17.37 -1.09 -7.92
C VAL A 217 -16.42 -2.10 -7.33
N TYR A 218 -15.12 -1.98 -7.62
CA TYR A 218 -14.10 -2.84 -7.04
C TYR A 218 -14.10 -2.78 -5.51
N VAL A 219 -14.08 -1.58 -4.92
CA VAL A 219 -14.10 -1.39 -3.46
C VAL A 219 -15.36 -1.99 -2.84
N LEU A 220 -16.54 -1.78 -3.43
CA LEU A 220 -17.79 -2.33 -2.93
C LEU A 220 -17.80 -3.86 -2.98
N VAL A 221 -17.44 -4.43 -4.14
CA VAL A 221 -17.42 -5.88 -4.34
C VAL A 221 -16.42 -6.53 -3.40
N THR A 222 -15.19 -6.04 -3.34
CA THR A 222 -14.15 -6.62 -2.47
C THR A 222 -14.53 -6.49 -1.00
N THR A 223 -15.07 -5.35 -0.55
CA THR A 223 -15.52 -5.17 0.84
C THR A 223 -16.58 -6.19 1.22
N VAL A 224 -17.57 -6.41 0.35
CA VAL A 224 -18.63 -7.40 0.62
C VAL A 224 -18.05 -8.81 0.68
N PHE A 225 -17.23 -9.20 -0.30
CA PHE A 225 -16.64 -10.55 -0.33
C PHE A 225 -15.71 -10.83 0.86
N PHE A 226 -15.01 -9.83 1.37
CA PHE A 226 -14.16 -10.02 2.55
C PHE A 226 -14.93 -10.29 3.85
N PHE A 227 -16.23 -10.01 3.91
CA PHE A 227 -17.06 -10.35 5.06
C PHE A 227 -17.59 -11.79 5.02
N PHE A 228 -17.56 -12.45 3.87
CA PHE A 228 -18.03 -13.83 3.78
C PHE A 228 -17.01 -14.82 4.36
N PRO A 229 -17.48 -15.94 4.95
CA PRO A 229 -16.61 -17.03 5.38
C PRO A 229 -15.94 -17.71 4.19
N GLU A 230 -14.76 -18.24 4.40
CA GLU A 230 -13.94 -18.86 3.34
C GLU A 230 -14.43 -20.24 2.94
N GLU A 231 -15.06 -20.99 3.87
CA GLU A 231 -15.47 -22.36 3.68
C GLU A 231 -16.90 -22.61 4.22
N LEU A 232 -17.62 -23.52 3.57
CA LEU A 232 -18.91 -24.02 4.00
C LEU A 232 -18.78 -25.52 4.39
N PRO A 233 -19.43 -26.00 5.46
CA PRO A 233 -20.33 -25.29 6.38
C PRO A 233 -19.58 -24.38 7.36
N VAL A 234 -20.23 -23.27 7.75
CA VAL A 234 -19.64 -22.31 8.68
C VAL A 234 -19.59 -22.91 10.09
N THR A 235 -18.39 -22.96 10.66
CA THR A 235 -18.15 -23.43 12.03
C THR A 235 -17.52 -22.29 12.85
N PRO A 236 -17.54 -22.34 14.19
CA PRO A 236 -16.88 -21.32 15.01
C PRO A 236 -15.38 -21.16 14.73
N SER A 237 -14.74 -22.19 14.17
CA SER A 237 -13.29 -22.16 13.85
C SER A 237 -12.97 -21.58 12.47
N ASN A 238 -13.92 -21.64 11.51
CA ASN A 238 -13.73 -21.12 10.15
C ASN A 238 -14.59 -19.87 9.86
N MET A 239 -15.34 -19.39 10.86
CA MET A 239 -16.11 -18.17 10.73
C MET A 239 -15.18 -16.95 10.54
N ASN A 240 -15.54 -16.08 9.60
CA ASN A 240 -14.81 -14.83 9.40
C ASN A 240 -15.26 -13.78 10.43
N TYR A 241 -14.45 -13.60 11.47
CA TYR A 241 -14.71 -12.63 12.53
C TYR A 241 -14.31 -11.19 12.17
N CYS A 242 -13.90 -10.91 10.92
CA CYS A 242 -13.42 -9.60 10.54
C CYS A 242 -14.49 -8.49 10.72
N ILE A 243 -15.77 -8.81 10.54
CA ILE A 243 -16.87 -7.85 10.77
C ILE A 243 -16.93 -7.39 12.25
N VAL A 244 -16.66 -8.29 13.19
CA VAL A 244 -16.63 -7.99 14.62
C VAL A 244 -15.45 -7.09 14.94
N VAL A 245 -14.26 -7.43 14.45
CA VAL A 245 -13.05 -6.62 14.63
C VAL A 245 -13.22 -5.24 13.99
N PHE A 246 -13.78 -5.17 12.79
CA PHE A 246 -14.08 -3.92 12.11
C PHE A 246 -15.04 -3.05 12.91
N ALA A 247 -16.12 -3.64 13.43
CA ALA A 247 -17.10 -2.92 14.25
C ALA A 247 -16.47 -2.37 15.55
N ILE A 248 -15.64 -3.15 16.23
CA ILE A 248 -14.91 -2.71 17.42
C ILE A 248 -14.02 -1.51 17.11
N ILE A 249 -13.22 -1.60 16.03
CA ILE A 249 -12.34 -0.50 15.62
C ILE A 249 -13.15 0.74 15.27
N MET A 250 -14.26 0.60 14.54
CA MET A 250 -15.13 1.72 14.20
C MET A 250 -15.75 2.39 15.44
N VAL A 251 -16.20 1.60 16.39
CA VAL A 251 -16.73 2.13 17.67
C VAL A 251 -15.65 2.90 18.43
N LEU A 252 -14.43 2.37 18.50
CA LEU A 252 -13.32 3.05 19.17
C LEU A 252 -12.94 4.35 18.45
N CYS A 253 -12.85 4.34 17.12
CA CYS A 253 -12.53 5.53 16.32
C CYS A 253 -13.62 6.60 16.42
N LEU A 254 -14.88 6.23 16.28
CA LEU A 254 -16.02 7.15 16.39
C LEU A 254 -16.17 7.66 17.83
N GLY A 255 -15.94 6.81 18.83
CA GLY A 255 -15.93 7.21 20.24
C GLY A 255 -14.83 8.25 20.52
N TYR A 256 -13.60 8.00 20.06
CA TYR A 256 -12.51 8.97 20.19
C TYR A 256 -12.83 10.28 19.45
N TRP A 257 -13.34 10.19 18.24
CA TRP A 257 -13.76 11.35 17.46
C TRP A 257 -14.83 12.16 18.17
N GLY A 258 -15.88 11.51 18.71
CA GLY A 258 -16.97 12.17 19.43
C GLY A 258 -16.54 12.84 20.74
N ILE A 259 -15.58 12.25 21.46
CA ILE A 259 -15.12 12.77 22.76
C ILE A 259 -14.10 13.89 22.58
N ARG A 260 -13.13 13.72 21.71
CA ARG A 260 -11.94 14.57 21.62
C ARG A 260 -11.50 14.95 20.21
N GLY A 261 -11.57 14.00 19.28
CA GLY A 261 -11.02 14.16 17.94
C GLY A 261 -11.60 15.37 17.20
N HIS A 262 -12.91 15.57 17.21
CA HIS A 262 -13.57 16.69 16.53
C HIS A 262 -13.16 18.09 17.03
N ARG A 263 -12.54 18.18 18.21
CA ARG A 263 -12.08 19.45 18.80
C ARG A 263 -10.59 19.70 18.58
N GLU A 264 -9.79 18.65 18.49
CA GLU A 264 -8.32 18.73 18.42
C GLU A 264 -7.79 18.54 17.01
N TYR A 265 -8.52 17.80 16.16
CA TYR A 265 -8.07 17.52 14.79
C TYR A 265 -8.16 18.77 13.91
N GLU A 266 -7.01 19.20 13.40
CA GLU A 266 -6.89 20.39 12.54
C GLU A 266 -6.95 20.06 11.04
N GLY A 267 -6.82 18.77 10.70
CA GLY A 267 -6.73 18.32 9.31
C GLY A 267 -5.37 18.61 8.66
N PRO A 268 -5.18 18.15 7.43
CA PRO A 268 -3.93 18.40 6.70
C PRO A 268 -3.77 19.88 6.42
N ILE A 269 -2.63 20.45 6.80
CA ILE A 269 -2.25 21.81 6.45
C ILE A 269 -1.87 21.78 4.97
N VAL A 270 -2.78 22.23 4.12
CA VAL A 270 -2.50 22.38 2.70
C VAL A 270 -1.72 23.67 2.53
N HIS A 271 -0.40 23.58 2.46
CA HIS A 271 0.40 24.63 1.89
C HIS A 271 0.13 24.62 0.39
N PHE A 272 -0.75 25.50 -0.08
CA PHE A 272 -0.72 25.84 -1.48
C PHE A 272 0.66 26.47 -1.69
N ALA A 273 1.56 25.75 -2.36
CA ALA A 273 2.78 26.33 -2.85
C ALA A 273 2.35 27.51 -3.75
N THR A 274 2.38 28.71 -3.21
CA THR A 274 2.51 29.91 -4.02
C THR A 274 3.74 29.64 -4.87
N ASP A 275 3.61 29.79 -6.19
CA ASP A 275 4.50 29.38 -7.27
C ASP A 275 5.97 29.89 -7.20
N GLU A 276 6.54 30.00 -6.03
CA GLU A 276 7.98 30.15 -5.87
C GLU A 276 8.58 28.76 -5.59
N PRO A 277 9.42 28.26 -6.52
CA PRO A 277 10.11 27.01 -6.31
C PRO A 277 11.06 27.17 -5.11
N GLU A 278 10.75 26.52 -4.00
CA GLU A 278 11.60 26.43 -2.79
C GLU A 278 13.00 25.85 -3.09
N TYR A 279 13.26 25.53 -4.34
CA TYR A 279 14.52 25.02 -4.88
C TYR A 279 15.25 26.03 -5.78
N ALA A 280 14.80 27.28 -5.83
CA ALA A 280 15.49 28.33 -6.63
C ALA A 280 16.90 28.63 -6.09
N ASP A 281 17.22 28.21 -4.87
CA ASP A 281 18.52 28.46 -4.22
C ASP A 281 19.47 27.24 -4.27
N ASP A 282 19.12 26.13 -4.91
CA ASP A 282 20.07 25.03 -5.11
C ASP A 282 20.69 25.09 -6.51
N PRO A 283 21.93 25.60 -6.63
CA PRO A 283 22.59 25.81 -7.91
C PRO A 283 22.80 24.51 -8.72
N ALA A 284 22.82 23.34 -8.07
CA ALA A 284 23.00 22.06 -8.73
C ALA A 284 21.73 21.59 -9.47
N LEU A 285 20.53 21.99 -9.00
CA LEU A 285 19.27 21.65 -9.65
C LEU A 285 18.89 22.66 -10.74
N ALA A 286 19.29 23.93 -10.58
CA ALA A 286 19.14 24.94 -11.61
C ALA A 286 19.96 24.61 -12.88
N GLU A 287 21.12 23.98 -12.72
CA GLU A 287 21.98 23.54 -13.82
C GLU A 287 21.43 22.32 -14.56
N ALA A 288 20.71 21.42 -13.87
CA ALA A 288 20.04 20.26 -14.46
C ALA A 288 18.82 20.66 -15.30
N ASP A 289 18.03 21.63 -14.84
CA ASP A 289 16.85 22.13 -15.57
C ASP A 289 17.27 22.91 -16.84
N HIS A 290 18.34 23.69 -16.75
CA HIS A 290 18.92 24.36 -17.94
C HIS A 290 19.49 23.38 -18.96
N THR A 291 19.92 22.19 -18.55
CA THR A 291 20.44 21.19 -19.47
C THR A 291 19.32 20.45 -20.20
N GLU A 292 18.20 20.17 -19.57
CA GLU A 292 17.03 19.60 -20.23
C GLU A 292 16.38 20.57 -21.22
N VAL A 293 16.22 21.85 -20.83
CA VAL A 293 15.65 22.89 -21.72
C VAL A 293 16.55 23.14 -22.92
N THR A 294 17.87 23.04 -22.77
CA THR A 294 18.80 23.20 -23.91
C THR A 294 18.82 22.00 -24.84
N LEU A 295 18.54 20.78 -24.36
CA LEU A 295 18.40 19.60 -25.20
C LEU A 295 17.08 19.63 -26.00
N ASP A 296 15.99 20.06 -25.39
CA ASP A 296 14.70 20.21 -26.07
C ASP A 296 14.69 21.39 -27.06
N GLY A 297 15.37 22.48 -26.75
CA GLY A 297 15.54 23.64 -27.63
C GLY A 297 16.41 23.35 -28.88
N LYS A 298 17.29 22.35 -28.84
CA LYS A 298 18.09 21.96 -30.03
C LYS A 298 17.31 21.05 -30.97
N THR A 299 16.36 20.28 -30.48
CA THR A 299 15.47 19.46 -31.31
C THR A 299 14.42 20.29 -32.04
N ALA A 300 13.99 21.41 -31.48
CA ALA A 300 12.99 22.30 -32.10
C ALA A 300 13.56 23.27 -33.15
N ARG A 301 14.88 23.49 -33.20
CA ARG A 301 15.51 24.41 -34.17
C ARG A 301 15.99 23.74 -35.49
N GLY A 302 15.81 22.41 -35.59
CA GLY A 302 16.21 21.64 -36.77
C GLY A 302 15.19 21.54 -37.92
N LEU A 303 13.98 22.06 -37.74
CA LEU A 303 12.88 21.94 -38.71
C LEU A 303 12.24 23.31 -39.00
N GLY A 304 12.98 24.16 -39.71
CA GLY A 304 12.38 25.38 -40.20
C GLY A 304 13.36 26.42 -40.66
N LYS A 305 14.03 26.17 -41.77
CA LYS A 305 14.51 27.22 -42.69
C LYS A 305 14.94 26.56 -43.97
N ASP A 306 14.11 26.63 -44.98
CA ASP A 306 14.53 26.74 -46.36
C ASP A 306 13.97 28.07 -46.89
N PRO A 307 14.81 28.84 -47.59
CA PRO A 307 14.45 30.16 -48.13
C PRO A 307 13.97 29.97 -49.58
N ASP A 308 12.94 30.74 -49.92
CA ASP A 308 12.84 31.54 -51.13
C ASP A 308 11.61 32.43 -51.06
#